data_ca41dd4b799c76d8fcfb92a273b1fd2e
#
_entry.id   ca41dd4b799c76d8fcfb92a273b1fd2e
#
_cell.length_a   1.000
_cell.length_b   1.000
_cell.length_c   1.000
_cell.angle_alpha   90.00
_cell.angle_beta   90.00
_cell.angle_gamma   90.00
#
_symmetry.space_group_name_H-M   'P 1'
#
loop_
_entity.id
_entity.type
_entity.pdbx_description
1 polymer ?
#
loop_
_entity_poly.entity_id
_entity_poly.type
_entity_poly.pdbx_seq_one_letter_code
_entity_poly.pdbx_strand_id
1 'polypeptide(L)'
;MKRRNKNIIIVILIILTIASIDFTMYYAKNHITSNENMMEPQNNSNEMGTPPEKPDSNNTSDNERPQMPNNDGSMPPEMGNMPSEKETSSITTGYYIAFTIEGLILSTLIIYLIMSNFNKKNIKETFENKDKVIICLLSLIILTGLITLGSSVITNNVVLKNDNANKETQNNNNSNATYQSVASITEDKTIENEEYTSKNAEENAISVSKANVTLKNITVNKSGDSTTGDNSNFYGTNSAIIAKDGATLTINNSNINTTADGANGVFSYGGSATTNNSSSDKTTVNISNTKITTSGDNAGGIMTTGGGTTNASNLTIETSGTSSAAIRSDRGGGNVNVDGGTYKTTGKGSPSVYSTANITVSNATLTSTASEGVVIEGKNSVSLNNVTLTDTNNTLNGQSTTYKNIFLYQSMSGDASVGTATFSAKDSNIITNQGDTFYVTNTTATIILENNTITNNDKSGNFLRIKEDSWGSNGSNGGNVTLTLTNQKINGNIDVDSISTLDMTLNNNSYYEGAINTNNTAQEITLKIDKNSKIKLTADTYVTSLEDEDTTYSNIDQKGYKLFVNNVELSK
;
A
#
# COMPACT_ATOMS: atom_id res chain seq x y z
N MET A 1 22.29 -10.93 -48.66
CA MET A 1 21.03 -10.79 -47.92
C MET A 1 20.02 -10.04 -48.77
N LYS A 2 18.84 -10.61 -49.11
CA LYS A 2 17.86 -10.00 -50.02
C LYS A 2 17.35 -8.67 -49.40
N ARG A 3 17.13 -7.62 -50.25
CA ARG A 3 16.69 -6.26 -49.85
C ARG A 3 15.50 -6.27 -48.88
N ARG A 4 14.55 -7.20 -49.08
CA ARG A 4 13.38 -7.41 -48.23
C ARG A 4 13.75 -7.73 -46.76
N ASN A 5 14.78 -8.57 -46.54
CA ASN A 5 15.20 -8.93 -45.19
C ASN A 5 15.91 -7.77 -44.47
N LYS A 6 16.62 -6.88 -45.23
CA LYS A 6 17.23 -5.67 -44.64
C LYS A 6 16.16 -4.68 -44.14
N ASN A 7 15.11 -4.46 -44.96
CA ASN A 7 14.02 -3.55 -44.56
C ASN A 7 13.25 -4.08 -43.34
N ILE A 8 13.03 -5.39 -43.23
CA ILE A 8 12.40 -6.00 -42.05
C ILE A 8 13.24 -5.75 -40.80
N ILE A 9 14.55 -5.94 -40.87
CA ILE A 9 15.46 -5.68 -39.75
C ILE A 9 15.38 -4.21 -39.31
N ILE A 10 15.35 -3.28 -40.25
CA ILE A 10 15.27 -1.85 -39.92
C ILE A 10 13.93 -1.50 -39.26
N VAL A 11 12.82 -2.05 -39.76
CA VAL A 11 11.51 -1.86 -39.09
C VAL A 11 11.53 -2.39 -37.67
N ILE A 12 12.15 -3.54 -37.42
CA ILE A 12 12.32 -4.08 -36.06
C ILE A 12 13.15 -3.13 -35.21
N LEU A 13 14.26 -2.59 -35.74
CA LEU A 13 15.09 -1.62 -35.01
C LEU A 13 14.34 -0.31 -34.69
N ILE A 14 13.50 0.17 -35.60
CA ILE A 14 12.63 1.33 -35.36
C ILE A 14 11.68 1.06 -34.22
N ILE A 15 11.01 -0.09 -34.17
CA ILE A 15 10.10 -0.48 -33.08
C ILE A 15 10.85 -0.55 -31.74
N LEU A 16 12.05 -1.15 -31.72
CA LEU A 16 12.87 -1.22 -30.54
C LEU A 16 13.32 0.16 -30.05
N THR A 17 13.64 1.10 -30.97
CA THR A 17 14.04 2.46 -30.57
C THR A 17 12.85 3.25 -30.02
N ILE A 18 11.65 3.07 -30.58
CA ILE A 18 10.41 3.67 -30.01
C ILE A 18 10.16 3.13 -28.60
N ALA A 19 10.26 1.81 -28.40
CA ALA A 19 10.12 1.21 -27.08
C ALA A 19 11.19 1.70 -26.09
N SER A 20 12.41 2.02 -26.55
CA SER A 20 13.46 2.64 -25.73
C SER A 20 13.07 4.06 -25.30
N ILE A 21 12.51 4.88 -26.20
CA ILE A 21 12.02 6.23 -25.88
C ILE A 21 10.90 6.15 -24.83
N ASP A 22 9.94 5.24 -25.00
CA ASP A 22 8.86 5.02 -24.03
C ASP A 22 9.42 4.59 -22.65
N PHE A 23 10.42 3.72 -22.64
CA PHE A 23 11.12 3.31 -21.43
C PHE A 23 11.86 4.49 -20.76
N THR A 24 12.54 5.34 -21.55
CA THR A 24 13.22 6.55 -21.02
C THR A 24 12.22 7.53 -20.44
N MET A 25 11.03 7.72 -21.05
CA MET A 25 9.94 8.52 -20.48
C MET A 25 9.42 7.94 -19.17
N TYR A 26 9.18 6.64 -19.11
CA TYR A 26 8.75 5.93 -17.90
C TYR A 26 9.80 6.02 -16.79
N TYR A 27 11.08 5.85 -17.13
CA TYR A 27 12.18 5.96 -16.17
C TYR A 27 12.34 7.39 -15.66
N ALA A 28 12.19 8.41 -16.53
CA ALA A 28 12.19 9.81 -16.13
C ALA A 28 11.07 10.12 -15.14
N LYS A 29 9.86 9.63 -15.40
CA LYS A 29 8.72 9.75 -14.48
C LYS A 29 9.08 9.24 -13.09
N ASN A 30 9.59 8.00 -12.99
CA ASN A 30 9.81 7.35 -11.71
C ASN A 30 11.01 7.94 -10.91
N HIS A 31 12.02 8.50 -11.60
CA HIS A 31 13.23 9.03 -10.94
C HIS A 31 13.16 10.52 -10.64
N ILE A 32 12.45 11.31 -11.43
CA ILE A 32 12.24 12.73 -11.13
C ILE A 32 11.29 12.88 -9.94
N THR A 33 10.24 12.05 -9.88
CA THR A 33 9.30 12.05 -8.75
C THR A 33 9.89 11.49 -7.45
N SER A 34 10.88 10.59 -7.51
CA SER A 34 11.54 10.04 -6.32
C SER A 34 12.61 10.95 -5.71
N ASN A 35 13.27 11.80 -6.48
CA ASN A 35 14.29 12.73 -5.96
C ASN A 35 13.71 13.93 -5.18
N GLU A 36 12.43 14.25 -5.32
CA GLU A 36 11.78 15.30 -4.53
C GLU A 36 11.51 14.91 -3.07
N ASN A 37 11.69 13.64 -2.70
CA ASN A 37 11.51 13.15 -1.33
C ASN A 37 12.81 13.11 -0.50
N MET A 38 13.96 13.50 -1.06
CA MET A 38 15.17 13.72 -0.28
C MET A 38 15.26 15.19 0.13
N MET A 39 14.65 15.56 1.26
CA MET A 39 15.05 16.77 1.97
C MET A 39 16.48 16.56 2.49
N GLU A 40 17.42 17.32 1.94
CA GLU A 40 18.75 17.49 2.56
C GLU A 40 18.57 18.03 3.99
N PRO A 41 19.29 17.48 5.00
CA PRO A 41 19.30 18.09 6.32
C PRO A 41 19.95 19.47 6.21
N GLN A 42 19.18 20.51 6.47
CA GLN A 42 19.71 21.85 6.61
C GLN A 42 20.70 21.87 7.78
N ASN A 43 21.97 22.07 7.45
CA ASN A 43 23.05 22.26 8.38
C ASN A 43 22.90 23.68 8.98
N ASN A 44 22.11 23.81 10.03
CA ASN A 44 22.11 25.02 10.86
C ASN A 44 23.19 24.87 11.91
N SER A 45 24.40 25.34 11.57
CA SER A 45 25.42 25.68 12.54
C SER A 45 24.98 26.97 13.27
N ASN A 46 24.34 26.81 14.40
CA ASN A 46 24.27 27.86 15.41
C ASN A 46 24.72 27.31 16.77
N GLU A 47 25.61 28.08 17.33
CA GLU A 47 26.43 27.86 18.50
C GLU A 47 25.70 27.26 19.72
N MET A 48 26.36 26.27 20.34
CA MET A 48 26.01 25.74 21.65
C MET A 48 26.16 26.83 22.72
N GLY A 49 25.05 27.26 23.25
CA GLY A 49 25.00 27.90 24.56
C GLY A 49 25.03 26.84 25.67
N THR A 50 25.93 27.03 26.62
CA THR A 50 26.12 26.20 27.81
C THR A 50 24.82 26.00 28.63
N PRO A 51 24.56 24.80 29.20
CA PRO A 51 23.41 24.55 30.05
C PRO A 51 23.50 25.27 31.38
N PRO A 52 22.41 25.82 31.94
CA PRO A 52 22.42 26.36 33.29
C PRO A 52 22.39 25.26 34.35
N GLU A 53 23.14 25.50 35.45
CA GLU A 53 23.27 24.68 36.62
C GLU A 53 21.92 24.50 37.35
N LYS A 54 21.78 23.33 37.99
CA LYS A 54 20.68 22.93 38.83
C LYS A 54 20.65 23.72 40.14
N PRO A 55 19.53 24.30 40.60
CA PRO A 55 19.44 24.85 41.94
C PRO A 55 19.07 23.74 42.95
N ASP A 56 19.76 23.81 44.11
CA ASP A 56 19.52 22.97 45.29
C ASP A 56 18.19 23.27 45.95
N SER A 57 17.64 22.19 46.52
CA SER A 57 16.45 22.20 47.36
C SER A 57 16.71 22.94 48.69
N ASN A 58 15.84 23.90 49.06
CA ASN A 58 15.17 23.96 50.38
C ASN A 58 14.41 25.28 50.57
N ASN A 59 13.23 25.11 51.10
CA ASN A 59 12.38 25.94 51.99
C ASN A 59 11.09 26.56 51.42
N THR A 60 10.06 25.92 51.86
CA THR A 60 8.76 26.40 52.42
C THR A 60 8.27 27.83 52.19
N SER A 61 7.04 27.88 51.82
CA SER A 61 5.86 28.61 52.33
C SER A 61 5.21 29.62 51.38
N ASP A 62 3.92 29.38 51.23
CA ASP A 62 2.78 30.30 51.12
C ASP A 62 2.55 31.17 49.86
N ASN A 63 1.39 30.84 49.26
CA ASN A 63 0.37 31.74 48.73
C ASN A 63 0.80 32.98 47.94
N GLU A 64 0.51 32.95 46.65
CA GLU A 64 -0.38 33.93 46.02
C GLU A 64 -0.36 33.76 44.46
N ARG A 65 -1.56 33.74 43.92
CA ARG A 65 -1.83 33.63 42.49
C ARG A 65 -1.69 35.00 41.84
N PRO A 66 -0.80 35.25 40.88
CA PRO A 66 -0.84 36.50 40.11
C PRO A 66 -1.90 36.45 39.02
N GLN A 67 -2.68 37.51 38.96
CA GLN A 67 -3.66 37.82 37.90
C GLN A 67 -2.98 38.06 36.55
N MET A 68 -3.68 37.67 35.47
CA MET A 68 -3.33 38.02 34.09
C MET A 68 -3.48 39.52 33.84
N PRO A 69 -2.60 40.18 33.09
CA PRO A 69 -2.81 41.54 32.61
C PRO A 69 -3.75 41.54 31.41
N ASN A 70 -4.59 42.54 31.34
CA ASN A 70 -5.55 42.84 30.29
C ASN A 70 -4.86 43.07 28.92
N ASN A 71 -5.53 42.51 27.94
CA ASN A 71 -5.27 42.63 26.51
C ASN A 71 -5.54 44.07 26.04
N ASP A 72 -4.55 44.75 25.57
CA ASP A 72 -4.71 45.98 24.79
C ASP A 72 -4.30 45.72 23.34
N GLY A 73 -5.26 45.91 22.45
CA GLY A 73 -5.17 45.49 21.07
C GLY A 73 -4.25 46.41 20.26
N SER A 74 -3.17 45.83 19.76
CA SER A 74 -2.49 46.34 18.56
C SER A 74 -1.93 45.16 17.77
N MET A 75 -2.49 44.94 16.57
CA MET A 75 -2.00 43.97 15.57
C MET A 75 -0.61 44.43 15.08
N PRO A 76 0.34 43.49 14.93
CA PRO A 76 1.57 43.78 14.16
C PRO A 76 1.22 43.92 12.67
N PRO A 77 2.01 44.69 11.91
CA PRO A 77 1.77 44.93 10.49
C PRO A 77 1.93 43.66 9.67
N GLU A 78 1.02 43.46 8.71
CA GLU A 78 1.06 42.41 7.70
C GLU A 78 2.42 42.40 6.99
N MET A 79 3.17 41.30 7.14
CA MET A 79 4.28 41.00 6.24
C MET A 79 3.68 40.63 4.88
N GLY A 80 4.01 41.46 3.88
CA GLY A 80 3.60 41.29 2.51
C GLY A 80 3.95 39.89 1.98
N ASN A 81 3.02 39.30 1.27
CA ASN A 81 3.18 38.09 0.49
C ASN A 81 4.40 38.21 -0.43
N MET A 82 5.47 37.49 -0.12
CA MET A 82 6.43 37.12 -1.14
C MET A 82 5.78 36.09 -2.06
N PRO A 83 5.87 36.24 -3.39
CA PRO A 83 5.42 35.19 -4.29
C PRO A 83 6.30 33.96 -4.05
N SER A 84 5.69 32.86 -3.64
CA SER A 84 6.34 31.57 -3.68
C SER A 84 6.61 31.24 -5.15
N GLU A 85 7.87 31.20 -5.56
CA GLU A 85 8.23 30.59 -6.84
C GLU A 85 7.75 29.13 -6.80
N LYS A 86 6.80 28.82 -7.68
CA LYS A 86 6.37 27.44 -7.95
C LYS A 86 7.55 26.74 -8.60
N GLU A 87 8.28 25.92 -7.85
CA GLU A 87 9.19 24.94 -8.46
C GLU A 87 8.36 23.91 -9.20
N THR A 88 8.33 24.03 -10.51
CA THR A 88 7.75 23.01 -11.38
C THR A 88 8.83 21.97 -11.65
N SER A 89 8.59 20.70 -11.27
CA SER A 89 9.47 19.61 -11.67
C SER A 89 9.63 19.58 -13.19
N SER A 90 10.87 19.54 -13.66
CA SER A 90 11.22 19.49 -15.07
C SER A 90 12.26 18.42 -15.33
N ILE A 91 12.27 17.85 -16.53
CA ILE A 91 13.30 16.86 -16.90
C ILE A 91 14.70 17.45 -16.82
N THR A 92 15.63 16.69 -16.23
CA THR A 92 17.03 17.08 -16.09
C THR A 92 17.78 16.98 -17.42
N THR A 93 18.94 17.64 -17.51
CA THR A 93 19.83 17.62 -18.67
C THR A 93 20.16 16.20 -19.15
N GLY A 94 20.27 15.24 -18.23
CA GLY A 94 20.54 13.83 -18.55
C GLY A 94 19.48 13.19 -19.46
N TYR A 95 18.21 13.46 -19.22
CA TYR A 95 17.12 12.96 -20.06
C TYR A 95 17.06 13.62 -21.43
N TYR A 96 17.39 14.92 -21.55
CA TYR A 96 17.53 15.58 -22.85
C TYR A 96 18.63 14.93 -23.68
N ILE A 97 19.75 14.55 -23.07
CA ILE A 97 20.83 13.82 -23.75
C ILE A 97 20.35 12.44 -24.21
N ALA A 98 19.63 11.69 -23.36
CA ALA A 98 19.08 10.39 -23.71
C ALA A 98 18.10 10.49 -24.89
N PHE A 99 17.12 11.39 -24.84
CA PHE A 99 16.17 11.62 -25.94
C PHE A 99 16.85 12.07 -27.23
N THR A 100 17.94 12.84 -27.14
CA THR A 100 18.71 13.26 -28.31
C THR A 100 19.41 12.06 -28.97
N ILE A 101 20.00 11.16 -28.21
CA ILE A 101 20.65 9.95 -28.72
C ILE A 101 19.61 9.02 -29.36
N GLU A 102 18.51 8.75 -28.69
CA GLU A 102 17.42 7.90 -29.19
C GLU A 102 16.77 8.51 -30.45
N GLY A 103 16.56 9.84 -30.42
CA GLY A 103 16.06 10.60 -31.57
C GLY A 103 17.00 10.54 -32.78
N LEU A 104 18.31 10.59 -32.56
CA LEU A 104 19.31 10.45 -33.62
C LEU A 104 19.30 9.06 -34.26
N ILE A 105 19.20 8.01 -33.43
CA ILE A 105 19.10 6.63 -33.93
C ILE A 105 17.81 6.45 -34.73
N LEU A 106 16.68 6.88 -34.20
CA LEU A 106 15.38 6.74 -34.86
C LEU A 106 15.33 7.50 -36.18
N SER A 107 15.81 8.74 -36.19
CA SER A 107 15.89 9.58 -37.40
C SER A 107 16.76 8.95 -38.48
N THR A 108 17.90 8.39 -38.09
CA THR A 108 18.83 7.70 -39.03
C THR A 108 18.16 6.49 -39.66
N LEU A 109 17.44 5.68 -38.87
CA LEU A 109 16.73 4.49 -39.37
C LEU A 109 15.60 4.87 -40.30
N ILE A 110 14.82 5.91 -40.01
CA ILE A 110 13.72 6.42 -40.84
C ILE A 110 14.27 6.94 -42.18
N ILE A 111 15.29 7.79 -42.16
CA ILE A 111 15.91 8.34 -43.37
C ILE A 111 16.47 7.21 -44.26
N TYR A 112 17.15 6.23 -43.65
CA TYR A 112 17.65 5.07 -44.36
C TYR A 112 16.51 4.26 -45.01
N LEU A 113 15.39 4.05 -44.31
CA LEU A 113 14.23 3.32 -44.83
C LEU A 113 13.59 4.06 -46.00
N ILE A 114 13.44 5.39 -45.90
CA ILE A 114 12.94 6.25 -46.98
C ILE A 114 13.85 6.16 -48.19
N MET A 115 15.15 6.37 -48.01
CA MET A 115 16.13 6.28 -49.12
C MET A 115 16.17 4.90 -49.78
N SER A 116 16.07 3.84 -48.98
CA SER A 116 16.06 2.44 -49.46
C SER A 116 14.81 2.10 -50.26
N ASN A 117 13.66 2.70 -49.95
CA ASN A 117 12.39 2.39 -50.64
C ASN A 117 12.06 3.31 -51.82
N PHE A 118 12.34 4.60 -51.71
CA PHE A 118 11.98 5.59 -52.74
C PHE A 118 13.06 5.80 -53.79
N ASN A 119 14.35 5.61 -53.48
CA ASN A 119 15.43 5.71 -54.44
C ASN A 119 15.87 4.31 -54.92
N LYS A 120 15.52 3.91 -56.13
CA LYS A 120 15.99 2.65 -56.72
C LYS A 120 17.51 2.61 -57.01
N LYS A 121 18.22 3.74 -56.79
CA LYS A 121 19.67 3.88 -56.96
C LYS A 121 20.43 3.47 -55.69
N ASN A 122 21.68 3.04 -55.88
CA ASN A 122 22.59 2.60 -54.83
C ASN A 122 22.83 3.75 -53.84
N ILE A 123 22.73 3.49 -52.52
CA ILE A 123 23.04 4.46 -51.44
C ILE A 123 24.40 5.13 -51.68
N LYS A 124 25.37 4.43 -52.22
CA LYS A 124 26.69 4.93 -52.62
C LYS A 124 26.63 6.17 -53.54
N GLU A 125 25.73 6.18 -54.55
CA GLU A 125 25.55 7.31 -55.46
C GLU A 125 24.93 8.56 -54.80
N THR A 126 24.22 8.38 -53.71
CA THR A 126 23.65 9.49 -52.94
C THR A 126 24.73 10.21 -52.14
N PHE A 127 25.72 9.50 -51.62
CA PHE A 127 26.86 10.08 -50.90
C PHE A 127 27.92 10.70 -51.81
N GLU A 128 27.89 10.42 -53.11
CA GLU A 128 28.75 11.06 -54.13
C GLU A 128 28.23 12.45 -54.53
N ASN A 129 26.96 12.78 -54.27
CA ASN A 129 26.37 14.09 -54.59
C ASN A 129 26.28 14.97 -53.32
N LYS A 130 27.08 16.04 -53.28
CA LYS A 130 27.19 16.94 -52.10
C LYS A 130 25.84 17.55 -51.67
N ASP A 131 24.98 17.93 -52.61
CA ASP A 131 23.68 18.56 -52.31
C ASP A 131 22.74 17.56 -51.65
N LYS A 132 22.74 16.29 -52.10
CA LYS A 132 21.94 15.25 -51.48
C LYS A 132 22.43 14.87 -50.09
N VAL A 133 23.74 14.89 -49.84
CA VAL A 133 24.34 14.68 -48.53
C VAL A 133 23.92 15.79 -47.58
N ILE A 134 23.96 17.05 -48.02
CA ILE A 134 23.52 18.20 -47.22
C ILE A 134 22.03 18.08 -46.87
N ILE A 135 21.17 17.73 -47.80
CA ILE A 135 19.74 17.53 -47.56
C ILE A 135 19.51 16.41 -46.52
N CYS A 136 20.23 15.29 -46.63
CA CYS A 136 20.13 14.19 -45.67
C CYS A 136 20.59 14.61 -44.28
N LEU A 137 21.66 15.37 -44.15
CA LEU A 137 22.17 15.87 -42.87
C LEU A 137 21.21 16.89 -42.23
N LEU A 138 20.67 17.81 -43.04
CA LEU A 138 19.66 18.76 -42.56
C LEU A 138 18.38 18.04 -42.09
N SER A 139 17.91 17.06 -42.88
CA SER A 139 16.75 16.25 -42.48
C SER A 139 16.99 15.45 -41.21
N LEU A 140 18.20 14.95 -41.00
CA LEU A 140 18.60 14.24 -39.78
C LEU A 140 18.55 15.16 -38.58
N ILE A 141 19.12 16.38 -38.67
CA ILE A 141 19.13 17.35 -37.57
C ILE A 141 17.71 17.79 -37.22
N ILE A 142 16.89 18.14 -38.22
CA ILE A 142 15.52 18.59 -38.02
C ILE A 142 14.68 17.46 -37.37
N LEU A 143 14.75 16.24 -37.90
CA LEU A 143 13.95 15.12 -37.37
C LEU A 143 14.39 14.72 -35.96
N THR A 144 15.69 14.71 -35.69
CA THR A 144 16.22 14.46 -34.32
C THR A 144 15.71 15.53 -33.36
N GLY A 145 15.79 16.82 -33.75
CA GLY A 145 15.28 17.92 -32.93
C GLY A 145 13.78 17.80 -32.64
N LEU A 146 12.97 17.43 -33.63
CA LEU A 146 11.52 17.23 -33.45
C LEU A 146 11.21 16.05 -32.50
N ILE A 147 11.94 14.94 -32.63
CA ILE A 147 11.76 13.78 -31.76
C ILE A 147 12.17 14.13 -30.32
N THR A 148 13.33 14.75 -30.12
CA THR A 148 13.83 15.17 -28.80
C THR A 148 12.86 16.14 -28.13
N LEU A 149 12.43 17.19 -28.83
CA LEU A 149 11.47 18.16 -28.32
C LEU A 149 10.11 17.52 -28.03
N GLY A 150 9.62 16.66 -28.93
CA GLY A 150 8.36 15.93 -28.76
C GLY A 150 8.38 15.05 -27.51
N SER A 151 9.43 14.23 -27.35
CA SER A 151 9.60 13.37 -26.17
C SER A 151 9.71 14.18 -24.90
N SER A 152 10.47 15.29 -24.91
CA SER A 152 10.62 16.17 -23.75
C SER A 152 9.31 16.88 -23.37
N VAL A 153 8.55 17.37 -24.37
CA VAL A 153 7.24 18.01 -24.13
C VAL A 153 6.21 17.00 -23.60
N ILE A 154 6.19 15.80 -24.14
CA ILE A 154 5.30 14.73 -23.64
C ILE A 154 5.67 14.38 -22.22
N THR A 155 6.95 14.20 -21.90
CA THR A 155 7.39 13.90 -20.54
C THR A 155 7.03 15.02 -19.58
N ASN A 156 7.32 16.28 -19.90
CA ASN A 156 7.01 17.42 -19.03
C ASN A 156 5.51 17.70 -18.91
N ASN A 157 4.75 17.62 -19.98
CA ASN A 157 3.35 18.04 -19.98
C ASN A 157 2.35 16.92 -19.71
N VAL A 158 2.64 15.70 -20.13
CA VAL A 158 1.72 14.56 -19.98
C VAL A 158 2.11 13.70 -18.80
N VAL A 159 3.40 13.43 -18.61
CA VAL A 159 3.89 12.55 -17.54
C VAL A 159 4.06 13.32 -16.24
N LEU A 160 4.82 14.43 -16.21
CA LEU A 160 5.13 15.15 -14.97
C LEU A 160 4.00 16.05 -14.47
N LYS A 161 3.23 16.69 -15.38
CA LYS A 161 2.07 17.53 -14.96
C LYS A 161 0.90 16.72 -14.41
N ASN A 162 0.66 15.50 -14.91
CA ASN A 162 -0.37 14.64 -14.33
C ASN A 162 -0.02 14.22 -12.90
N ASP A 163 1.29 13.99 -12.61
CA ASP A 163 1.72 13.66 -11.25
C ASP A 163 1.67 14.88 -10.31
N ASN A 164 1.94 16.09 -10.82
CA ASN A 164 1.81 17.33 -10.03
C ASN A 164 0.33 17.71 -9.78
N ALA A 165 -0.57 17.45 -10.72
CA ALA A 165 -2.01 17.61 -10.50
C ALA A 165 -2.51 16.65 -9.40
N ASN A 166 -2.01 15.42 -9.36
CA ASN A 166 -2.33 14.46 -8.31
C ASN A 166 -1.71 14.85 -6.95
N LYS A 167 -0.54 15.52 -6.92
CA LYS A 167 0.08 16.04 -5.67
C LYS A 167 -0.60 17.32 -5.15
N GLU A 168 -1.05 18.21 -6.02
CA GLU A 168 -1.80 19.43 -5.60
C GLU A 168 -3.17 19.08 -5.01
N THR A 169 -3.77 17.95 -5.39
CA THR A 169 -5.06 17.47 -4.84
C THR A 169 -4.89 16.88 -3.43
N GLN A 170 -3.70 16.44 -3.03
CA GLN A 170 -3.44 15.86 -1.70
C GLN A 170 -3.39 16.91 -0.57
N ASN A 171 -3.21 18.20 -0.86
CA ASN A 171 -3.07 19.25 0.16
C ASN A 171 -4.33 20.09 0.43
N ASN A 172 -5.44 19.84 -0.26
CA ASN A 172 -6.70 20.51 0.03
C ASN A 172 -7.59 19.65 0.93
N ASN A 173 -7.50 19.88 2.24
CA ASN A 173 -8.33 19.28 3.30
C ASN A 173 -9.82 19.63 3.24
N ASN A 174 -10.34 20.08 2.11
CA ASN A 174 -11.76 20.30 1.88
C ASN A 174 -12.17 19.55 0.61
N SER A 175 -12.52 18.27 0.77
CA SER A 175 -13.03 17.47 -0.33
C SER A 175 -14.44 17.92 -0.68
N ASN A 176 -14.57 18.76 -1.69
CA ASN A 176 -15.83 18.94 -2.40
C ASN A 176 -16.04 17.78 -3.38
N ALA A 177 -16.02 16.53 -2.89
CA ALA A 177 -16.38 15.39 -3.72
C ALA A 177 -17.82 15.56 -4.20
N THR A 178 -18.00 15.69 -5.51
CA THR A 178 -19.34 15.80 -6.11
C THR A 178 -19.86 14.40 -6.38
N TYR A 179 -21.05 14.10 -5.89
CA TYR A 179 -21.68 12.80 -6.09
C TYR A 179 -22.76 12.90 -7.15
N GLN A 180 -22.67 12.02 -8.14
CA GLN A 180 -23.71 11.76 -9.11
C GLN A 180 -24.23 10.34 -8.90
N SER A 181 -25.50 10.09 -9.15
CA SER A 181 -26.07 8.75 -8.99
C SER A 181 -27.31 8.56 -9.86
N VAL A 182 -27.52 7.33 -10.32
CA VAL A 182 -28.77 6.94 -10.99
C VAL A 182 -29.94 7.03 -10.03
N ALA A 183 -29.77 6.56 -8.79
CA ALA A 183 -30.75 6.71 -7.72
C ALA A 183 -30.12 7.43 -6.51
N SER A 184 -30.57 8.64 -6.21
CA SER A 184 -30.23 9.38 -4.99
C SER A 184 -31.35 9.24 -3.98
N ILE A 185 -31.05 8.67 -2.80
CA ILE A 185 -32.03 8.36 -1.77
C ILE A 185 -31.68 9.16 -0.51
N THR A 186 -32.57 10.08 -0.15
CA THR A 186 -32.41 10.99 1.00
C THR A 186 -33.54 10.88 2.03
N GLU A 187 -34.43 9.91 1.86
CA GLU A 187 -35.59 9.65 2.73
C GLU A 187 -35.64 8.18 3.11
N ASP A 188 -36.14 7.88 4.30
CA ASP A 188 -36.30 6.53 4.80
C ASP A 188 -37.23 5.71 3.91
N LYS A 189 -36.74 4.58 3.39
CA LYS A 189 -37.55 3.68 2.58
C LYS A 189 -36.97 2.28 2.45
N THR A 190 -37.84 1.36 2.01
CA THR A 190 -37.47 0.01 1.58
C THR A 190 -37.67 -0.10 0.07
N ILE A 191 -36.67 -0.67 -0.61
CA ILE A 191 -36.69 -0.95 -2.05
C ILE A 191 -36.46 -2.47 -2.20
N GLU A 192 -37.31 -3.13 -2.98
CA GLU A 192 -37.26 -4.57 -3.15
C GLU A 192 -37.43 -4.95 -4.62
N ASN A 193 -36.66 -5.97 -5.06
CA ASN A 193 -36.77 -6.60 -6.38
C ASN A 193 -36.54 -5.63 -7.56
N GLU A 194 -35.62 -4.65 -7.39
CA GLU A 194 -35.30 -3.68 -8.42
C GLU A 194 -33.90 -3.89 -8.98
N GLU A 195 -33.68 -3.37 -10.18
CA GLU A 195 -32.39 -3.36 -10.86
C GLU A 195 -31.93 -1.91 -11.12
N TYR A 196 -30.64 -1.65 -10.82
CA TYR A 196 -29.99 -0.36 -11.06
C TYR A 196 -28.74 -0.56 -11.91
N THR A 197 -28.60 0.25 -12.95
CA THR A 197 -27.42 0.22 -13.82
C THR A 197 -26.83 1.62 -13.95
N SER A 198 -25.57 1.80 -13.60
CA SER A 198 -24.77 2.99 -13.88
C SER A 198 -23.69 2.67 -14.91
N LYS A 199 -23.58 3.49 -15.96
CA LYS A 199 -22.62 3.33 -17.06
C LYS A 199 -21.66 4.50 -17.18
N ASN A 200 -21.84 5.56 -16.41
CA ASN A 200 -21.04 6.76 -16.48
C ASN A 200 -19.91 6.72 -15.47
N ALA A 201 -18.80 7.37 -15.81
CA ALA A 201 -17.72 7.65 -14.86
C ALA A 201 -18.23 8.56 -13.73
N GLU A 202 -17.68 8.41 -12.53
CA GLU A 202 -18.01 9.22 -11.33
C GLU A 202 -19.53 9.23 -10.99
N GLU A 203 -20.24 8.15 -11.30
CA GLU A 203 -21.66 8.00 -11.03
C GLU A 203 -21.93 6.72 -10.25
N ASN A 204 -22.51 6.83 -9.07
CA ASN A 204 -22.98 5.67 -8.30
C ASN A 204 -24.28 5.12 -8.90
N ALA A 205 -24.50 3.82 -8.88
CA ALA A 205 -25.83 3.30 -9.23
C ALA A 205 -26.86 3.67 -8.14
N ILE A 206 -26.47 3.60 -6.86
CA ILE A 206 -27.30 4.03 -5.73
C ILE A 206 -26.44 4.85 -4.76
N SER A 207 -26.92 6.03 -4.38
CA SER A 207 -26.36 6.87 -3.31
C SER A 207 -27.40 7.06 -2.21
N VAL A 208 -27.04 6.73 -0.97
CA VAL A 208 -27.88 6.92 0.23
C VAL A 208 -27.22 7.96 1.13
N SER A 209 -27.96 9.02 1.47
CA SER A 209 -27.49 10.14 2.29
C SER A 209 -28.54 10.53 3.31
N LYS A 210 -28.16 10.66 4.58
CA LYS A 210 -29.02 11.16 5.68
C LYS A 210 -30.32 10.38 5.91
N ALA A 211 -30.40 9.12 5.50
CA ALA A 211 -31.61 8.30 5.53
C ALA A 211 -31.34 6.89 6.04
N ASN A 212 -32.40 6.22 6.51
CA ASN A 212 -32.39 4.79 6.81
C ASN A 212 -33.03 4.05 5.65
N VAL A 213 -32.21 3.34 4.88
CA VAL A 213 -32.66 2.67 3.64
C VAL A 213 -32.44 1.17 3.74
N THR A 214 -33.42 0.40 3.32
CA THR A 214 -33.30 -1.05 3.17
C THR A 214 -33.45 -1.45 1.71
N LEU A 215 -32.45 -2.16 1.19
CA LEU A 215 -32.41 -2.72 -0.16
C LEU A 215 -32.51 -4.24 -0.06
N LYS A 216 -33.50 -4.87 -0.70
CA LYS A 216 -33.70 -6.31 -0.67
C LYS A 216 -33.86 -6.88 -2.08
N ASN A 217 -33.20 -7.99 -2.35
CA ASN A 217 -33.27 -8.71 -3.63
C ASN A 217 -32.99 -7.78 -4.83
N ILE A 218 -32.08 -6.81 -4.68
CA ILE A 218 -31.74 -5.90 -5.77
C ILE A 218 -30.58 -6.46 -6.61
N THR A 219 -30.55 -6.04 -7.86
CA THR A 219 -29.40 -6.25 -8.75
C THR A 219 -28.78 -4.89 -9.08
N VAL A 220 -27.47 -4.78 -8.92
CA VAL A 220 -26.74 -3.55 -9.26
C VAL A 220 -25.62 -3.86 -10.23
N ASN A 221 -25.57 -3.13 -11.34
CA ASN A 221 -24.54 -3.23 -12.36
C ASN A 221 -23.84 -1.88 -12.52
N LYS A 222 -22.51 -1.85 -12.35
CA LYS A 222 -21.70 -0.65 -12.51
C LYS A 222 -20.61 -0.87 -13.55
N SER A 223 -20.61 0.01 -14.57
CA SER A 223 -19.53 0.14 -15.56
C SER A 223 -19.26 1.63 -15.77
N GLY A 224 -18.16 2.00 -16.35
CA GLY A 224 -17.75 3.42 -16.46
C GLY A 224 -16.63 3.71 -15.47
N ASP A 225 -15.41 3.73 -16.02
CA ASP A 225 -14.17 3.83 -15.26
C ASP A 225 -14.05 5.19 -14.57
N SER A 226 -13.52 5.19 -13.34
CA SER A 226 -13.19 6.43 -12.66
C SER A 226 -12.06 7.17 -13.39
N THR A 227 -12.21 8.48 -13.47
CA THR A 227 -11.19 9.41 -13.98
C THR A 227 -10.47 10.16 -12.87
N THR A 228 -10.92 9.97 -11.61
CA THR A 228 -10.46 10.70 -10.42
C THR A 228 -10.04 9.73 -9.32
N GLY A 229 -8.92 9.01 -9.49
CA GLY A 229 -8.47 7.93 -8.61
C GLY A 229 -8.69 8.18 -7.11
N ASP A 230 -8.28 9.35 -6.58
CA ASP A 230 -8.43 9.69 -5.15
C ASP A 230 -9.90 9.83 -4.73
N ASN A 231 -10.75 10.46 -5.57
CA ASN A 231 -12.16 10.65 -5.23
C ASN A 231 -12.90 9.30 -5.20
N SER A 232 -12.60 8.39 -6.11
CA SER A 232 -13.21 7.07 -6.13
C SER A 232 -12.72 6.21 -4.96
N ASN A 233 -11.43 6.28 -4.60
CA ASN A 233 -10.83 5.47 -3.55
C ASN A 233 -11.18 5.96 -2.14
N PHE A 234 -11.15 7.28 -1.89
CA PHE A 234 -11.32 7.82 -0.54
C PHE A 234 -12.73 8.29 -0.23
N TYR A 235 -13.48 8.70 -1.26
CA TYR A 235 -14.84 9.25 -1.11
C TYR A 235 -15.92 8.41 -1.79
N GLY A 236 -15.56 7.39 -2.57
CA GLY A 236 -16.51 6.46 -3.18
C GLY A 236 -17.34 7.02 -4.33
N THR A 237 -16.86 8.06 -5.03
CA THR A 237 -17.62 8.74 -6.10
C THR A 237 -18.00 7.84 -7.27
N ASN A 238 -17.27 6.73 -7.49
CA ASN A 238 -17.53 5.76 -8.57
C ASN A 238 -18.03 4.38 -8.08
N SER A 239 -18.36 4.21 -6.79
CA SER A 239 -18.83 2.93 -6.25
C SER A 239 -20.20 2.53 -6.82
N ALA A 240 -20.47 1.23 -6.88
CA ALA A 240 -21.81 0.78 -7.28
C ALA A 240 -22.88 1.28 -6.30
N ILE A 241 -22.67 1.10 -4.99
CA ILE A 241 -23.55 1.62 -3.93
C ILE A 241 -22.71 2.38 -2.93
N ILE A 242 -23.17 3.59 -2.53
CA ILE A 242 -22.56 4.37 -1.47
C ILE A 242 -23.57 4.75 -0.39
N ALA A 243 -23.14 4.66 0.88
CA ALA A 243 -23.79 5.30 2.02
C ALA A 243 -22.87 6.40 2.56
N LYS A 244 -23.44 7.57 2.89
CA LYS A 244 -22.73 8.75 3.38
C LYS A 244 -23.61 9.68 4.19
N ASP A 245 -23.02 10.71 4.81
CA ASP A 245 -23.70 11.77 5.53
C ASP A 245 -24.59 11.27 6.67
N GLY A 246 -24.12 10.27 7.43
CA GLY A 246 -24.84 9.70 8.56
C GLY A 246 -25.96 8.72 8.19
N ALA A 247 -26.00 8.23 6.95
CA ALA A 247 -26.99 7.26 6.52
C ALA A 247 -26.80 5.89 7.20
N THR A 248 -27.90 5.17 7.38
CA THR A 248 -27.92 3.74 7.70
C THR A 248 -28.47 2.97 6.51
N LEU A 249 -27.61 2.22 5.84
CA LEU A 249 -27.98 1.40 4.69
C LEU A 249 -27.99 -0.07 5.07
N THR A 250 -29.10 -0.75 4.83
CA THR A 250 -29.23 -2.21 5.00
C THR A 250 -29.42 -2.88 3.65
N ILE A 251 -28.55 -3.84 3.29
CA ILE A 251 -28.60 -4.60 2.02
C ILE A 251 -28.76 -6.09 2.33
N ASN A 252 -29.77 -6.73 1.75
CA ASN A 252 -30.04 -8.14 1.95
C ASN A 252 -30.30 -8.87 0.64
N ASN A 253 -29.76 -10.11 0.51
CA ASN A 253 -30.06 -11.06 -0.58
C ASN A 253 -29.88 -10.45 -1.98
N SER A 254 -28.84 -9.67 -2.19
CA SER A 254 -28.66 -8.85 -3.39
C SER A 254 -27.49 -9.34 -4.25
N ASN A 255 -27.42 -8.84 -5.48
CA ASN A 255 -26.32 -9.13 -6.40
C ASN A 255 -25.74 -7.83 -6.94
N ILE A 256 -24.43 -7.61 -6.73
CA ILE A 256 -23.74 -6.37 -7.08
C ILE A 256 -22.55 -6.72 -7.98
N ASN A 257 -22.53 -6.18 -9.19
CA ASN A 257 -21.49 -6.42 -10.19
C ASN A 257 -20.85 -5.10 -10.61
N THR A 258 -19.53 -5.04 -10.58
CA THR A 258 -18.77 -3.91 -11.13
C THR A 258 -17.71 -4.40 -12.10
N THR A 259 -17.56 -3.70 -13.22
CA THR A 259 -16.52 -3.98 -14.21
C THR A 259 -15.60 -2.79 -14.45
N ALA A 260 -15.83 -1.69 -13.72
CA ALA A 260 -15.16 -0.42 -13.91
C ALA A 260 -14.02 -0.21 -12.90
N ASP A 261 -13.00 0.51 -13.34
CA ASP A 261 -11.91 0.97 -12.47
C ASP A 261 -12.43 1.96 -11.42
N GLY A 262 -11.93 1.84 -10.18
CA GLY A 262 -12.37 2.63 -9.03
C GLY A 262 -13.80 2.34 -8.54
N ALA A 263 -14.45 1.30 -9.08
CA ALA A 263 -15.84 0.97 -8.76
C ALA A 263 -15.94 -0.10 -7.67
N ASN A 264 -15.79 0.30 -6.40
CA ASN A 264 -16.04 -0.58 -5.27
C ASN A 264 -17.51 -1.06 -5.25
N GLY A 265 -17.75 -2.30 -4.82
CA GLY A 265 -19.11 -2.84 -4.77
C GLY A 265 -20.01 -2.07 -3.82
N VAL A 266 -19.66 -1.98 -2.53
CA VAL A 266 -20.39 -1.21 -1.52
C VAL A 266 -19.43 -0.35 -0.71
N PHE A 267 -19.76 0.91 -0.57
CA PHE A 267 -18.91 1.91 0.08
C PHE A 267 -19.62 2.55 1.29
N SER A 268 -18.93 2.56 2.44
CA SER A 268 -19.34 3.28 3.66
C SER A 268 -18.40 4.45 3.89
N TYR A 269 -18.85 5.68 3.65
CA TYR A 269 -18.08 6.90 3.86
C TYR A 269 -18.56 7.66 5.10
N GLY A 270 -17.75 7.73 6.14
CA GLY A 270 -18.09 8.31 7.43
C GLY A 270 -17.81 9.80 7.58
N GLY A 271 -17.66 10.52 6.47
CA GLY A 271 -17.61 11.99 6.47
C GLY A 271 -16.22 12.61 6.55
N SER A 272 -15.15 11.84 6.83
CA SER A 272 -13.82 12.41 6.96
C SER A 272 -12.71 11.49 6.45
N ALA A 273 -12.18 11.77 5.29
CA ALA A 273 -11.07 11.04 4.69
C ALA A 273 -9.71 11.68 5.03
N THR A 274 -9.42 11.91 6.31
CA THR A 274 -8.12 12.36 6.78
C THR A 274 -7.54 11.37 7.78
N THR A 275 -6.24 11.11 7.72
CA THR A 275 -5.55 10.12 8.56
C THR A 275 -5.71 10.34 10.06
N ASN A 276 -5.93 11.58 10.49
CA ASN A 276 -5.95 11.97 11.90
C ASN A 276 -7.37 12.30 12.42
N ASN A 277 -8.41 12.04 11.65
CA ASN A 277 -9.75 12.42 12.07
C ASN A 277 -10.45 11.30 12.84
N SER A 278 -10.83 11.60 14.08
CA SER A 278 -11.60 10.73 14.95
C SER A 278 -13.12 10.99 14.89
N SER A 279 -13.58 11.98 14.14
CA SER A 279 -15.01 12.29 14.04
C SER A 279 -15.64 11.57 12.85
N SER A 280 -16.60 10.70 13.12
CA SER A 280 -17.45 10.05 12.13
C SER A 280 -18.85 10.67 12.16
N ASP A 281 -19.48 10.79 11.01
CA ASP A 281 -20.90 11.13 10.88
C ASP A 281 -21.83 9.97 11.22
N LYS A 282 -21.26 8.82 11.66
CA LYS A 282 -21.95 7.56 12.01
C LYS A 282 -22.60 6.84 10.83
N THR A 283 -22.17 7.11 9.60
CA THR A 283 -22.60 6.33 8.44
C THR A 283 -22.35 4.85 8.67
N THR A 284 -23.38 4.04 8.45
CA THR A 284 -23.36 2.60 8.70
C THR A 284 -23.95 1.82 7.54
N VAL A 285 -23.22 0.80 7.09
CA VAL A 285 -23.70 -0.19 6.12
C VAL A 285 -23.86 -1.54 6.83
N ASN A 286 -25.06 -2.10 6.79
CA ASN A 286 -25.38 -3.47 7.21
C ASN A 286 -25.67 -4.29 5.96
N ILE A 287 -24.85 -5.31 5.66
CA ILE A 287 -25.00 -6.09 4.42
C ILE A 287 -24.98 -7.58 4.73
N SER A 288 -25.92 -8.32 4.17
CA SER A 288 -26.04 -9.75 4.43
C SER A 288 -26.47 -10.56 3.20
N ASN A 289 -26.02 -11.83 3.14
CA ASN A 289 -26.43 -12.82 2.12
C ASN A 289 -26.33 -12.25 0.68
N THR A 290 -25.32 -11.45 0.41
CA THR A 290 -25.18 -10.70 -0.84
C THR A 290 -23.94 -11.17 -1.59
N LYS A 291 -24.07 -11.30 -2.90
CA LYS A 291 -22.94 -11.57 -3.79
C LYS A 291 -22.40 -10.25 -4.36
N ILE A 292 -21.08 -10.07 -4.31
CA ILE A 292 -20.38 -8.95 -4.92
C ILE A 292 -19.29 -9.49 -5.84
N THR A 293 -19.28 -9.02 -7.09
CA THR A 293 -18.23 -9.35 -8.06
C THR A 293 -17.65 -8.06 -8.62
N THR A 294 -16.32 -7.89 -8.53
CA THR A 294 -15.64 -6.73 -9.10
C THR A 294 -14.49 -7.17 -10.00
N SER A 295 -14.29 -6.50 -11.14
CA SER A 295 -13.22 -6.84 -12.08
C SER A 295 -12.36 -5.65 -12.51
N GLY A 296 -12.73 -4.42 -12.20
CA GLY A 296 -11.92 -3.22 -12.46
C GLY A 296 -10.77 -3.09 -11.46
N ASP A 297 -9.74 -2.32 -11.83
CA ASP A 297 -8.65 -1.95 -10.95
C ASP A 297 -9.13 -0.97 -9.87
N ASN A 298 -8.55 -1.03 -8.66
CA ASN A 298 -8.99 -0.24 -7.50
C ASN A 298 -10.50 -0.40 -7.17
N ALA A 299 -11.07 -1.55 -7.49
CA ALA A 299 -12.48 -1.88 -7.34
C ALA A 299 -12.68 -3.00 -6.30
N GLY A 300 -12.60 -2.65 -5.02
CA GLY A 300 -12.79 -3.61 -3.91
C GLY A 300 -14.23 -4.11 -3.76
N GLY A 301 -14.41 -5.14 -2.94
CA GLY A 301 -15.75 -5.68 -2.65
C GLY A 301 -16.55 -4.76 -1.73
N ILE A 302 -16.23 -4.75 -0.43
CA ILE A 302 -16.74 -3.77 0.55
C ILE A 302 -15.63 -2.81 0.93
N MET A 303 -15.96 -1.52 0.99
CA MET A 303 -15.01 -0.43 1.25
C MET A 303 -15.51 0.46 2.39
N THR A 304 -14.63 0.81 3.32
CA THR A 304 -14.94 1.69 4.44
C THR A 304 -13.87 2.76 4.58
N THR A 305 -14.28 4.03 4.58
CA THR A 305 -13.38 5.17 4.77
C THR A 305 -14.01 6.24 5.64
N GLY A 306 -13.22 7.21 6.05
CA GLY A 306 -13.71 8.41 6.71
C GLY A 306 -14.37 8.17 8.07
N GLY A 307 -14.05 7.07 8.74
CA GLY A 307 -14.65 6.70 10.02
C GLY A 307 -16.00 5.98 9.91
N GLY A 308 -16.39 5.53 8.71
CA GLY A 308 -17.62 4.76 8.49
C GLY A 308 -17.63 3.41 9.22
N THR A 309 -18.77 2.75 9.21
CA THR A 309 -18.94 1.40 9.76
C THR A 309 -19.55 0.47 8.72
N THR A 310 -18.97 -0.71 8.56
CA THR A 310 -19.56 -1.78 7.74
C THR A 310 -19.72 -3.05 8.59
N ASN A 311 -20.95 -3.55 8.69
CA ASN A 311 -21.28 -4.83 9.30
C ASN A 311 -21.74 -5.78 8.19
N ALA A 312 -20.95 -6.81 7.92
CA ALA A 312 -21.16 -7.74 6.83
C ALA A 312 -21.41 -9.14 7.39
N SER A 313 -22.40 -9.83 6.85
CA SER A 313 -22.64 -11.24 7.22
C SER A 313 -22.95 -12.10 6.01
N ASN A 314 -22.30 -13.26 5.94
CA ASN A 314 -22.59 -14.28 4.92
C ASN A 314 -22.43 -13.75 3.48
N LEU A 315 -21.41 -12.95 3.17
CA LEU A 315 -21.17 -12.46 1.82
C LEU A 315 -20.43 -13.48 0.96
N THR A 316 -20.64 -13.39 -0.33
CA THR A 316 -19.77 -14.01 -1.34
C THR A 316 -19.12 -12.88 -2.15
N ILE A 317 -17.84 -12.64 -1.96
CA ILE A 317 -17.10 -11.60 -2.66
C ILE A 317 -16.03 -12.21 -3.54
N GLU A 318 -15.99 -11.80 -4.81
CA GLU A 318 -14.95 -12.14 -5.78
C GLU A 318 -14.41 -10.86 -6.43
N THR A 319 -13.11 -10.59 -6.29
CA THR A 319 -12.43 -9.47 -6.95
C THR A 319 -11.30 -9.96 -7.83
N SER A 320 -11.09 -9.33 -8.99
CA SER A 320 -10.06 -9.75 -9.94
C SER A 320 -9.16 -8.62 -10.46
N GLY A 321 -9.51 -7.37 -10.25
CA GLY A 321 -8.70 -6.22 -10.64
C GLY A 321 -7.45 -6.04 -9.77
N THR A 322 -6.52 -5.23 -10.24
CA THR A 322 -5.32 -4.80 -9.48
C THR A 322 -5.76 -3.88 -8.32
N SER A 323 -5.10 -3.99 -7.16
CA SER A 323 -5.40 -3.17 -5.97
C SER A 323 -6.87 -3.20 -5.53
N SER A 324 -7.51 -4.38 -5.66
CA SER A 324 -8.94 -4.60 -5.46
C SER A 324 -9.21 -5.62 -4.36
N ALA A 325 -8.90 -5.25 -3.10
CA ALA A 325 -9.12 -6.12 -1.95
C ALA A 325 -10.62 -6.46 -1.75
N ALA A 326 -10.93 -7.66 -1.27
CA ALA A 326 -12.32 -8.07 -1.03
C ALA A 326 -12.94 -7.31 0.17
N ILE A 327 -12.18 -7.18 1.25
CA ILE A 327 -12.52 -6.37 2.44
C ILE A 327 -11.48 -5.26 2.51
N ARG A 328 -11.90 -4.01 2.31
CA ARG A 328 -10.99 -2.88 2.16
C ARG A 328 -11.38 -1.71 3.04
N SER A 329 -10.38 -1.04 3.57
CA SER A 329 -10.50 0.30 4.13
C SER A 329 -9.40 1.21 3.57
N ASP A 330 -9.64 2.52 3.65
CA ASP A 330 -8.67 3.53 3.24
C ASP A 330 -8.80 4.78 4.13
N ARG A 331 -8.27 5.92 3.74
CA ARG A 331 -8.15 7.16 4.52
C ARG A 331 -9.30 7.44 5.48
N GLY A 332 -8.94 7.80 6.71
CA GLY A 332 -9.89 8.04 7.79
C GLY A 332 -10.40 6.76 8.44
N GLY A 333 -10.07 5.59 7.90
CA GLY A 333 -10.38 4.29 8.50
C GLY A 333 -11.86 4.10 8.82
N GLY A 334 -12.12 3.45 9.93
CA GLY A 334 -13.45 3.14 10.45
C GLY A 334 -13.51 1.78 11.15
N ASN A 335 -14.65 1.13 11.08
CA ASN A 335 -14.84 -0.21 11.65
C ASN A 335 -15.47 -1.14 10.60
N VAL A 336 -14.88 -2.32 10.42
CA VAL A 336 -15.43 -3.35 9.54
C VAL A 336 -15.58 -4.64 10.34
N ASN A 337 -16.81 -5.12 10.47
CA ASN A 337 -17.15 -6.35 11.16
C ASN A 337 -17.72 -7.33 10.14
N VAL A 338 -17.06 -8.47 9.99
CA VAL A 338 -17.44 -9.52 9.04
C VAL A 338 -17.73 -10.81 9.80
N ASP A 339 -18.88 -11.41 9.57
CA ASP A 339 -19.26 -12.69 10.16
C ASP A 339 -19.77 -13.66 9.08
N GLY A 340 -19.04 -14.73 8.83
CA GLY A 340 -19.32 -15.71 7.80
C GLY A 340 -18.99 -15.26 6.37
N GLY A 341 -19.18 -16.16 5.42
CA GLY A 341 -19.02 -15.90 4.00
C GLY A 341 -17.68 -16.31 3.41
N THR A 342 -17.53 -16.03 2.11
CA THR A 342 -16.34 -16.34 1.31
C THR A 342 -15.86 -15.10 0.57
N TYR A 343 -14.55 -14.84 0.66
CA TYR A 343 -13.90 -13.65 0.14
C TYR A 343 -12.68 -14.08 -0.68
N LYS A 344 -12.76 -13.91 -1.99
CA LYS A 344 -11.71 -14.34 -2.91
C LYS A 344 -11.17 -13.19 -3.74
N THR A 345 -9.86 -13.10 -3.81
CA THR A 345 -9.15 -12.14 -4.66
C THR A 345 -8.20 -12.86 -5.61
N THR A 346 -8.07 -12.36 -6.84
CA THR A 346 -7.19 -12.93 -7.87
C THR A 346 -6.30 -11.87 -8.54
N GLY A 347 -6.46 -10.60 -8.19
CA GLY A 347 -5.71 -9.50 -8.77
C GLY A 347 -4.35 -9.27 -8.09
N LYS A 348 -3.43 -8.65 -8.82
CA LYS A 348 -2.15 -8.18 -8.29
C LYS A 348 -2.40 -7.09 -7.23
N GLY A 349 -1.70 -7.15 -6.09
CA GLY A 349 -1.85 -6.18 -5.01
C GLY A 349 -3.27 -6.14 -4.42
N SER A 350 -3.98 -7.26 -4.51
CA SER A 350 -5.38 -7.40 -4.08
C SER A 350 -5.46 -8.41 -2.93
N PRO A 351 -5.09 -8.04 -1.70
CA PRO A 351 -5.21 -8.93 -0.56
C PRO A 351 -6.69 -9.25 -0.27
N SER A 352 -6.93 -10.35 0.44
CA SER A 352 -8.30 -10.63 0.92
C SER A 352 -8.78 -9.52 1.87
N VAL A 353 -7.87 -9.01 2.72
CA VAL A 353 -8.12 -7.90 3.65
C VAL A 353 -7.01 -6.85 3.53
N TYR A 354 -7.38 -5.60 3.25
CA TYR A 354 -6.50 -4.43 3.33
C TYR A 354 -7.02 -3.46 4.37
N SER A 355 -6.23 -3.20 5.41
CA SER A 355 -6.68 -2.45 6.58
C SER A 355 -5.89 -1.17 6.81
N THR A 356 -6.62 -0.04 6.76
CA THR A 356 -6.30 1.24 7.40
C THR A 356 -7.37 1.58 8.45
N ALA A 357 -8.01 0.56 9.05
CA ALA A 357 -9.14 0.64 9.97
C ALA A 357 -9.02 -0.41 11.08
N ASN A 358 -10.08 -0.57 11.88
CA ASN A 358 -10.26 -1.73 12.74
C ASN A 358 -11.14 -2.76 12.01
N ILE A 359 -10.55 -3.88 11.58
CA ILE A 359 -11.26 -4.94 10.85
C ILE A 359 -11.31 -6.20 11.69
N THR A 360 -12.50 -6.73 11.91
CA THR A 360 -12.73 -8.03 12.55
C THR A 360 -13.41 -8.96 11.54
N VAL A 361 -12.84 -10.15 11.34
CA VAL A 361 -13.40 -11.19 10.48
C VAL A 361 -13.60 -12.44 11.33
N SER A 362 -14.81 -12.97 11.32
CA SER A 362 -15.19 -14.18 12.05
C SER A 362 -15.87 -15.20 11.14
N ASN A 363 -15.66 -16.48 11.41
CA ASN A 363 -16.40 -17.61 10.76
C ASN A 363 -16.34 -17.61 9.21
N ALA A 364 -15.26 -17.11 8.61
CA ALA A 364 -15.18 -16.85 7.17
C ALA A 364 -14.05 -17.61 6.49
N THR A 365 -14.13 -17.67 5.16
CA THR A 365 -13.05 -18.17 4.29
C THR A 365 -12.50 -17.02 3.46
N LEU A 366 -11.22 -16.77 3.60
CA LEU A 366 -10.44 -15.76 2.89
C LEU A 366 -9.45 -16.44 1.94
N THR A 367 -9.42 -16.03 0.68
CA THR A 367 -8.50 -16.61 -0.32
C THR A 367 -7.91 -15.50 -1.18
N SER A 368 -6.58 -15.40 -1.19
CA SER A 368 -5.84 -14.58 -2.14
C SER A 368 -4.97 -15.48 -3.02
N THR A 369 -5.00 -15.29 -4.35
CA THR A 369 -4.27 -16.16 -5.28
C THR A 369 -3.15 -15.46 -6.03
N ALA A 370 -2.95 -14.17 -5.84
CA ALA A 370 -1.92 -13.38 -6.52
C ALA A 370 -1.33 -12.24 -5.67
N SER A 371 -1.71 -12.15 -4.41
CA SER A 371 -1.30 -11.08 -3.50
C SER A 371 -1.22 -11.61 -2.08
N GLU A 372 -0.89 -10.77 -1.14
CA GLU A 372 -0.97 -11.04 0.31
C GLU A 372 -2.39 -11.49 0.71
N GLY A 373 -2.49 -12.27 1.77
CA GLY A 373 -3.78 -12.60 2.39
C GLY A 373 -4.34 -11.43 3.19
N VAL A 374 -3.50 -10.83 4.04
CA VAL A 374 -3.84 -9.67 4.89
C VAL A 374 -2.75 -8.61 4.82
N VAL A 375 -3.14 -7.36 4.68
CA VAL A 375 -2.25 -6.19 4.76
C VAL A 375 -2.77 -5.23 5.81
N ILE A 376 -1.90 -4.78 6.73
CA ILE A 376 -2.21 -3.80 7.77
C ILE A 376 -1.24 -2.64 7.65
N GLU A 377 -1.76 -1.46 7.39
CA GLU A 377 -0.97 -0.25 7.27
C GLU A 377 -1.15 0.68 8.46
N GLY A 378 -0.03 1.09 9.07
CA GLY A 378 0.01 2.07 10.17
C GLY A 378 -0.72 1.60 11.44
N LYS A 379 -1.26 2.56 12.19
CA LYS A 379 -1.97 2.35 13.45
C LYS A 379 -3.36 1.73 13.25
N ASN A 380 -3.41 0.51 12.74
CA ASN A 380 -4.66 -0.17 12.39
C ASN A 380 -4.62 -1.63 12.79
N SER A 381 -5.74 -2.32 12.67
CA SER A 381 -5.85 -3.69 13.16
C SER A 381 -6.63 -4.63 12.25
N VAL A 382 -6.25 -5.90 12.27
CA VAL A 382 -7.05 -7.02 11.76
C VAL A 382 -7.11 -8.12 12.82
N SER A 383 -8.33 -8.57 13.12
CA SER A 383 -8.60 -9.70 14.00
C SER A 383 -9.32 -10.81 13.25
N LEU A 384 -8.77 -12.04 13.27
CA LEU A 384 -9.36 -13.23 12.66
C LEU A 384 -9.82 -14.19 13.76
N ASN A 385 -11.10 -14.60 13.74
CA ASN A 385 -11.68 -15.51 14.70
C ASN A 385 -12.39 -16.67 13.98
N ASN A 386 -11.91 -17.90 14.13
CA ASN A 386 -12.46 -19.07 13.42
C ASN A 386 -12.49 -18.85 11.88
N VAL A 387 -11.36 -18.37 11.32
CA VAL A 387 -11.22 -18.03 9.90
C VAL A 387 -10.27 -19.02 9.22
N THR A 388 -10.58 -19.41 7.98
CA THR A 388 -9.60 -20.05 7.10
C THR A 388 -9.05 -18.99 6.14
N LEU A 389 -7.77 -18.67 6.26
CA LEU A 389 -7.02 -17.79 5.37
C LEU A 389 -6.06 -18.62 4.51
N THR A 390 -6.23 -18.58 3.20
CA THR A 390 -5.30 -19.21 2.24
C THR A 390 -4.71 -18.16 1.32
N ASP A 391 -3.39 -18.12 1.29
CA ASP A 391 -2.64 -17.19 0.47
C ASP A 391 -1.73 -17.91 -0.53
N THR A 392 -1.63 -17.32 -1.73
CA THR A 392 -0.62 -17.67 -2.74
C THR A 392 -0.09 -16.37 -3.35
N ASN A 393 0.75 -15.67 -2.61
CA ASN A 393 1.38 -14.42 -3.08
C ASN A 393 2.45 -14.74 -4.13
N ASN A 394 2.10 -14.69 -5.40
CA ASN A 394 2.99 -15.02 -6.52
C ASN A 394 3.34 -13.82 -7.40
N THR A 395 2.86 -12.63 -7.06
CA THR A 395 3.07 -11.41 -7.83
C THR A 395 3.37 -10.25 -6.90
N LEU A 396 4.62 -9.78 -6.90
CA LEU A 396 5.02 -8.63 -6.09
C LEU A 396 4.31 -7.35 -6.56
N ASN A 397 3.81 -6.57 -5.63
CA ASN A 397 3.12 -5.31 -5.88
C ASN A 397 3.94 -4.11 -5.39
N GLY A 398 3.91 -3.03 -6.17
CA GLY A 398 4.58 -1.78 -5.82
C GLY A 398 6.06 -1.98 -5.49
N GLN A 399 6.46 -1.54 -4.31
CA GLN A 399 7.83 -1.61 -3.81
C GLN A 399 8.17 -2.92 -3.08
N SER A 400 7.25 -3.87 -3.02
CA SER A 400 7.43 -5.14 -2.33
C SER A 400 8.59 -5.95 -2.93
N THR A 401 9.49 -6.48 -2.10
CA THR A 401 10.65 -7.27 -2.52
C THR A 401 10.53 -8.75 -2.16
N THR A 402 9.59 -9.10 -1.28
CA THR A 402 9.46 -10.43 -0.70
C THR A 402 8.00 -10.88 -0.74
N TYR A 403 7.76 -12.13 -1.14
CA TYR A 403 6.44 -12.75 -1.03
C TYR A 403 6.09 -13.02 0.44
N LYS A 404 4.85 -12.78 0.82
CA LYS A 404 4.37 -12.88 2.19
C LYS A 404 2.85 -13.02 2.23
N ASN A 405 2.32 -13.62 3.28
CA ASN A 405 0.89 -13.76 3.51
C ASN A 405 0.33 -12.58 4.34
N ILE A 406 0.86 -12.34 5.52
CA ILE A 406 0.39 -11.30 6.43
C ILE A 406 1.46 -10.22 6.52
N PHE A 407 1.11 -9.02 6.07
CA PHE A 407 2.03 -7.89 5.95
C PHE A 407 1.62 -6.73 6.86
N LEU A 408 2.51 -6.33 7.76
CA LEU A 408 2.35 -5.18 8.65
C LEU A 408 3.42 -4.14 8.31
N TYR A 409 3.00 -2.93 7.96
CA TYR A 409 3.95 -1.92 7.49
C TYR A 409 3.42 -0.49 7.67
N GLN A 410 4.28 0.49 7.43
CA GLN A 410 3.90 1.89 7.27
C GLN A 410 4.42 2.38 5.92
N SER A 411 3.52 2.78 5.02
CA SER A 411 3.90 3.22 3.67
C SER A 411 4.49 4.61 3.61
N MET A 412 4.14 5.50 4.56
CA MET A 412 4.42 6.94 4.55
C MET A 412 3.66 7.71 3.45
N SER A 413 2.68 7.09 2.78
CA SER A 413 1.81 7.75 1.80
C SER A 413 0.87 8.78 2.41
N GLY A 414 0.63 8.71 3.71
CA GLY A 414 -0.37 9.50 4.42
C GLY A 414 -1.77 8.85 4.45
N ASP A 415 -1.92 7.62 3.97
CA ASP A 415 -3.21 6.91 3.99
C ASP A 415 -3.56 6.34 5.36
N ALA A 416 -2.55 6.06 6.18
CA ALA A 416 -2.72 5.60 7.56
C ALA A 416 -1.87 6.40 8.53
N SER A 417 -2.40 6.65 9.74
CA SER A 417 -1.64 7.27 10.83
C SER A 417 -0.51 6.36 11.30
N VAL A 418 0.65 6.95 11.59
CA VAL A 418 1.78 6.22 12.18
C VAL A 418 1.41 5.71 13.57
N GLY A 419 1.80 4.47 13.87
CA GLY A 419 1.58 3.85 15.18
C GLY A 419 1.69 2.34 15.12
N THR A 420 1.16 1.66 16.13
CA THR A 420 1.27 0.20 16.23
C THR A 420 0.25 -0.50 15.33
N ALA A 421 0.74 -1.25 14.35
CA ALA A 421 -0.07 -2.19 13.58
C ALA A 421 -0.39 -3.43 14.44
N THR A 422 -1.64 -3.89 14.44
CA THR A 422 -2.03 -5.03 15.27
C THR A 422 -2.68 -6.13 14.43
N PHE A 423 -2.12 -7.33 14.50
CA PHE A 423 -2.74 -8.54 13.97
C PHE A 423 -3.06 -9.50 15.11
N SER A 424 -4.27 -10.03 15.14
CA SER A 424 -4.63 -11.11 16.05
C SER A 424 -5.35 -12.24 15.31
N ALA A 425 -5.07 -13.49 15.70
CA ALA A 425 -5.81 -14.64 15.19
C ALA A 425 -6.09 -15.63 16.32
N LYS A 426 -7.32 -16.12 16.37
CA LYS A 426 -7.78 -17.12 17.30
C LYS A 426 -8.57 -18.21 16.60
N ASP A 427 -8.32 -19.49 16.98
CA ASP A 427 -9.04 -20.66 16.48
C ASP A 427 -9.11 -20.74 14.93
N SER A 428 -8.08 -20.18 14.26
CA SER A 428 -8.08 -19.97 12.82
C SER A 428 -7.07 -20.88 12.10
N ASN A 429 -7.29 -21.09 10.80
CA ASN A 429 -6.40 -21.85 9.93
C ASN A 429 -5.73 -20.90 8.93
N ILE A 430 -4.42 -20.70 9.04
CA ILE A 430 -3.62 -19.80 8.20
C ILE A 430 -2.69 -20.62 7.33
N ILE A 431 -2.86 -20.54 6.02
CA ILE A 431 -2.11 -21.31 5.03
C ILE A 431 -1.36 -20.34 4.12
N THR A 432 -0.04 -20.41 4.14
CA THR A 432 0.87 -19.67 3.24
C THR A 432 1.41 -20.64 2.20
N ASN A 433 1.14 -20.42 0.91
CA ASN A 433 1.65 -21.27 -0.15
C ASN A 433 2.96 -20.76 -0.74
N GLN A 434 3.25 -19.47 -0.60
CA GLN A 434 4.49 -18.87 -1.11
C GLN A 434 4.95 -17.71 -0.23
N GLY A 435 6.24 -17.68 0.10
CA GLY A 435 6.89 -16.63 0.87
C GLY A 435 6.76 -16.79 2.39
N ASP A 436 6.93 -15.69 3.10
CA ASP A 436 6.88 -15.66 4.56
C ASP A 436 5.43 -15.65 5.08
N THR A 437 5.19 -16.25 6.25
CA THR A 437 3.85 -16.18 6.87
C THR A 437 3.57 -14.77 7.38
N PHE A 438 4.52 -14.17 8.09
CA PHE A 438 4.46 -12.78 8.56
C PHE A 438 5.66 -11.99 8.07
N TYR A 439 5.41 -10.77 7.64
CA TYR A 439 6.46 -9.80 7.31
C TYR A 439 6.16 -8.44 7.93
N VAL A 440 7.13 -7.89 8.66
CA VAL A 440 7.00 -6.59 9.33
C VAL A 440 8.15 -5.68 8.90
N THR A 441 7.81 -4.46 8.46
CA THR A 441 8.78 -3.44 8.04
C THR A 441 8.27 -2.03 8.34
N ASN A 442 9.17 -1.12 8.66
CA ASN A 442 8.89 0.31 8.87
C ASN A 442 7.75 0.59 9.86
N THR A 443 7.53 -0.26 10.86
CA THR A 443 6.43 -0.08 11.82
C THR A 443 6.71 -0.76 13.16
N THR A 444 5.99 -0.30 14.19
CA THR A 444 5.80 -1.09 15.41
C THR A 444 4.62 -2.02 15.20
N ALA A 445 4.76 -3.30 15.55
CA ALA A 445 3.69 -4.28 15.34
C ALA A 445 3.45 -5.14 16.60
N THR A 446 2.18 -5.49 16.81
CA THR A 446 1.74 -6.49 17.78
C THR A 446 1.08 -7.65 17.05
N ILE A 447 1.58 -8.86 17.27
CA ILE A 447 1.05 -10.11 16.70
C ILE A 447 0.61 -11.02 17.86
N ILE A 448 -0.68 -11.38 17.88
CA ILE A 448 -1.28 -12.21 18.95
C ILE A 448 -1.87 -13.46 18.29
N LEU A 449 -1.37 -14.62 18.67
CA LEU A 449 -1.81 -15.89 18.12
C LEU A 449 -2.28 -16.83 19.23
N GLU A 450 -3.53 -17.29 19.14
CA GLU A 450 -4.15 -18.18 20.10
C GLU A 450 -4.80 -19.39 19.39
N ASN A 451 -4.31 -20.59 19.65
CA ASN A 451 -4.93 -21.86 19.22
C ASN A 451 -5.17 -21.96 17.69
N ASN A 452 -4.25 -21.42 16.88
CA ASN A 452 -4.38 -21.49 15.42
C ASN A 452 -3.65 -22.69 14.84
N THR A 453 -4.08 -23.15 13.66
CA THR A 453 -3.30 -24.01 12.78
C THR A 453 -2.59 -23.11 11.77
N ILE A 454 -1.26 -23.08 11.80
CA ILE A 454 -0.45 -22.27 10.88
C ILE A 454 0.43 -23.19 10.05
N THR A 455 0.29 -23.10 8.74
CA THR A 455 1.05 -23.92 7.78
C THR A 455 1.72 -23.01 6.76
N ASN A 456 3.04 -23.14 6.63
CA ASN A 456 3.78 -22.55 5.52
C ASN A 456 4.25 -23.69 4.59
N ASN A 457 3.73 -23.71 3.35
CA ASN A 457 4.06 -24.68 2.33
C ASN A 457 5.34 -24.33 1.56
N ASP A 458 5.79 -23.06 1.62
CA ASP A 458 7.06 -22.64 1.06
C ASP A 458 8.21 -23.03 1.98
N LYS A 459 9.08 -23.92 1.51
CA LYS A 459 10.23 -24.40 2.28
C LYS A 459 11.30 -23.33 2.51
N SER A 460 11.29 -22.28 1.71
CA SER A 460 12.21 -21.13 1.83
C SER A 460 11.61 -19.97 2.65
N GLY A 461 10.31 -20.02 2.94
CA GLY A 461 9.60 -18.99 3.69
C GLY A 461 9.85 -19.08 5.20
N ASN A 462 9.93 -17.94 5.85
CA ASN A 462 10.00 -17.85 7.31
C ASN A 462 8.58 -17.86 7.92
N PHE A 463 8.51 -18.23 9.19
CA PHE A 463 7.31 -17.93 9.98
C PHE A 463 7.17 -16.42 10.19
N LEU A 464 8.25 -15.73 10.52
CA LEU A 464 8.27 -14.28 10.74
C LEU A 464 9.55 -13.67 10.19
N ARG A 465 9.42 -12.62 9.40
CA ARG A 465 10.52 -11.76 8.98
C ARG A 465 10.30 -10.35 9.50
N ILE A 466 11.32 -9.77 10.12
CA ILE A 466 11.32 -8.41 10.66
C ILE A 466 12.55 -7.70 10.09
N LYS A 467 12.36 -6.91 9.02
CA LYS A 467 13.48 -6.33 8.28
C LYS A 467 13.11 -5.01 7.62
N GLU A 468 14.14 -4.20 7.34
CA GLU A 468 13.99 -3.09 6.41
C GLU A 468 13.55 -3.58 5.02
N ASP A 469 12.76 -2.76 4.34
CA ASP A 469 12.36 -2.94 2.94
C ASP A 469 12.23 -1.56 2.29
N SER A 470 11.63 -1.50 1.14
CA SER A 470 11.53 -0.29 0.30
C SER A 470 10.63 0.83 0.85
N TRP A 471 9.98 0.64 2.00
CA TRP A 471 9.18 1.67 2.67
C TRP A 471 9.95 2.35 3.78
N GLY A 472 9.75 3.67 3.93
CA GLY A 472 10.44 4.48 4.93
C GLY A 472 11.86 4.86 4.54
N SER A 473 12.64 5.32 5.52
CA SER A 473 14.02 5.77 5.31
C SER A 473 15.00 4.64 5.58
N ASN A 474 15.85 4.37 4.63
CA ASN A 474 16.87 3.31 4.69
C ASN A 474 17.70 3.39 6.00
N GLY A 475 17.89 2.26 6.68
CA GLY A 475 18.62 2.18 7.95
C GLY A 475 17.83 2.63 9.20
N SER A 476 16.56 3.05 9.04
CA SER A 476 15.65 3.37 10.16
C SER A 476 14.22 2.82 9.96
N ASN A 477 14.01 2.03 8.93
CA ASN A 477 12.73 1.46 8.52
C ASN A 477 12.60 -0.04 8.87
N GLY A 478 13.26 -0.49 9.93
CA GLY A 478 13.06 -1.81 10.51
C GLY A 478 11.68 -1.98 11.15
N GLY A 479 11.44 -3.15 11.73
CA GLY A 479 10.24 -3.46 12.50
C GLY A 479 10.52 -3.63 13.98
N ASN A 480 9.59 -3.17 14.85
CA ASN A 480 9.63 -3.45 16.28
C ASN A 480 8.42 -4.32 16.63
N VAL A 481 8.64 -5.61 16.89
CA VAL A 481 7.56 -6.58 17.02
C VAL A 481 7.40 -7.10 18.43
N THR A 482 6.16 -7.10 18.93
CA THR A 482 5.74 -7.90 20.08
C THR A 482 4.91 -9.08 19.56
N LEU A 483 5.41 -10.31 19.77
CA LEU A 483 4.77 -11.56 19.38
C LEU A 483 4.32 -12.33 20.64
N THR A 484 3.03 -12.57 20.77
CA THR A 484 2.47 -13.37 21.86
C THR A 484 1.84 -14.65 21.33
N LEU A 485 2.31 -15.79 21.81
CA LEU A 485 1.81 -17.12 21.51
C LEU A 485 1.09 -17.69 22.74
N THR A 486 -0.19 -18.06 22.60
CA THR A 486 -0.98 -18.64 23.68
C THR A 486 -1.60 -19.96 23.20
N ASN A 487 -1.25 -21.08 23.83
CA ASN A 487 -1.67 -22.42 23.39
C ASN A 487 -1.45 -22.59 21.86
N GLN A 488 -0.31 -22.09 21.36
CA GLN A 488 -0.03 -21.96 19.94
C GLN A 488 1.16 -22.82 19.54
N LYS A 489 0.96 -23.61 18.50
CA LYS A 489 2.05 -24.34 17.85
C LYS A 489 2.55 -23.61 16.62
N ILE A 490 3.85 -23.37 16.55
CA ILE A 490 4.54 -22.72 15.43
C ILE A 490 5.66 -23.62 14.93
N ASN A 491 5.78 -23.68 13.61
CA ASN A 491 6.90 -24.30 12.92
C ASN A 491 7.44 -23.33 11.85
N GLY A 492 8.73 -23.01 11.90
CA GLY A 492 9.40 -22.13 10.95
C GLY A 492 10.34 -21.14 11.61
N ASN A 493 11.24 -20.57 10.82
CA ASN A 493 12.29 -19.69 11.32
C ASN A 493 11.79 -18.24 11.53
N ILE A 494 12.51 -17.50 12.36
CA ILE A 494 12.36 -16.06 12.58
C ILE A 494 13.64 -15.37 12.14
N ASP A 495 13.54 -14.44 11.19
CA ASP A 495 14.65 -13.66 10.64
C ASP A 495 14.47 -12.18 11.03
N VAL A 496 15.50 -11.61 11.69
CA VAL A 496 15.48 -10.23 12.22
C VAL A 496 16.77 -9.52 11.82
N ASP A 497 16.66 -8.33 11.26
CA ASP A 497 17.82 -7.54 10.86
C ASP A 497 18.38 -6.64 11.98
N SER A 498 19.48 -5.92 11.66
CA SER A 498 20.26 -5.14 12.62
C SER A 498 19.60 -3.86 13.12
N ILE A 499 18.45 -3.48 12.56
CA ILE A 499 17.69 -2.27 12.95
C ILE A 499 16.30 -2.62 13.46
N SER A 500 16.04 -3.92 13.69
CA SER A 500 14.74 -4.45 14.09
C SER A 500 14.82 -5.16 15.44
N THR A 501 13.68 -5.19 16.15
CA THR A 501 13.57 -5.82 17.48
C THR A 501 12.41 -6.80 17.54
N LEU A 502 12.53 -7.80 18.44
CA LEU A 502 11.49 -8.78 18.74
C LEU A 502 11.37 -9.02 20.24
N ASP A 503 10.17 -8.85 20.79
CA ASP A 503 9.78 -9.37 22.12
C ASP A 503 8.81 -10.53 21.89
N MET A 504 9.27 -11.77 22.13
CA MET A 504 8.50 -13.00 21.89
C MET A 504 8.16 -13.67 23.20
N THR A 505 6.87 -13.91 23.41
CA THR A 505 6.36 -14.58 24.61
C THR A 505 5.61 -15.86 24.24
N LEU A 506 5.96 -16.97 24.88
CA LEU A 506 5.27 -18.26 24.79
C LEU A 506 4.53 -18.56 26.09
N ASN A 507 3.19 -18.70 26.00
CA ASN A 507 2.32 -18.97 27.13
C ASN A 507 1.44 -20.20 26.91
N ASN A 508 0.94 -20.80 28.01
CA ASN A 508 -0.13 -21.80 28.02
C ASN A 508 0.12 -23.00 27.08
N ASN A 509 1.23 -23.73 27.28
CA ASN A 509 1.61 -24.87 26.49
C ASN A 509 1.93 -24.55 25.02
N SER A 510 2.36 -23.34 24.73
CA SER A 510 2.83 -23.01 23.37
C SER A 510 4.07 -23.79 22.99
N TYR A 511 4.21 -24.09 21.70
CA TYR A 511 5.32 -24.85 21.17
C TYR A 511 5.89 -24.15 19.93
N TYR A 512 7.17 -23.81 19.99
CA TYR A 512 7.89 -23.26 18.85
C TYR A 512 8.96 -24.24 18.36
N GLU A 513 8.97 -24.58 17.07
CA GLU A 513 10.00 -25.36 16.42
C GLU A 513 10.60 -24.58 15.26
N GLY A 514 11.83 -24.14 15.40
CA GLY A 514 12.49 -23.27 14.42
C GLY A 514 13.81 -22.73 14.92
N ALA A 515 14.42 -21.86 14.14
CA ALA A 515 15.59 -21.10 14.51
C ALA A 515 15.26 -19.60 14.56
N ILE A 516 15.87 -18.87 15.47
CA ILE A 516 15.67 -17.43 15.64
C ILE A 516 16.99 -16.74 15.36
N ASN A 517 17.00 -15.77 14.41
CA ASN A 517 18.13 -14.88 14.14
C ASN A 517 19.45 -15.65 13.90
N THR A 518 19.43 -16.63 13.02
CA THR A 518 20.59 -17.53 12.76
C THR A 518 21.87 -16.79 12.35
N ASN A 519 21.75 -15.59 11.78
CA ASN A 519 22.87 -14.76 11.36
C ASN A 519 23.39 -13.86 12.49
N ASN A 520 22.76 -13.88 13.67
CA ASN A 520 23.11 -13.03 14.81
C ASN A 520 23.16 -11.52 14.44
N THR A 521 22.16 -11.05 13.71
CA THR A 521 22.11 -9.69 13.17
C THR A 521 21.15 -8.76 13.93
N ALA A 522 20.15 -9.30 14.61
CA ALA A 522 19.10 -8.53 15.25
C ALA A 522 19.64 -7.44 16.19
N GLN A 523 18.97 -6.28 16.24
CA GLN A 523 19.27 -5.24 17.20
C GLN A 523 18.99 -5.71 18.63
N GLU A 524 17.83 -6.32 18.87
CA GLU A 524 17.44 -6.87 20.15
C GLU A 524 16.40 -7.98 19.97
N ILE A 525 16.56 -9.09 20.70
CA ILE A 525 15.54 -10.13 20.83
C ILE A 525 15.40 -10.52 22.28
N THR A 526 14.20 -10.31 22.84
CA THR A 526 13.81 -10.85 24.16
C THR A 526 12.91 -12.06 23.95
N LEU A 527 13.27 -13.18 24.57
CA LEU A 527 12.50 -14.41 24.54
C LEU A 527 12.00 -14.75 25.94
N LYS A 528 10.68 -14.89 26.08
CA LYS A 528 10.00 -15.22 27.34
C LYS A 528 9.25 -16.53 27.21
N ILE A 529 9.47 -17.46 28.15
CA ILE A 529 8.88 -18.79 28.10
C ILE A 529 8.28 -19.12 29.45
N ASP A 530 6.99 -19.45 29.48
CA ASP A 530 6.39 -20.00 30.70
C ASP A 530 6.83 -21.46 30.93
N LYS A 531 6.64 -21.97 32.14
CA LYS A 531 7.08 -23.32 32.53
C LYS A 531 6.44 -24.46 31.74
N ASN A 532 5.31 -24.23 31.05
CA ASN A 532 4.57 -25.25 30.30
C ASN A 532 4.84 -25.20 28.79
N SER A 533 5.40 -24.11 28.30
CA SER A 533 5.70 -23.90 26.90
C SER A 533 7.08 -24.47 26.55
N LYS A 534 7.28 -24.80 25.27
CA LYS A 534 8.49 -25.50 24.83
C LYS A 534 9.05 -24.89 23.56
N ILE A 535 10.37 -24.94 23.45
CA ILE A 535 11.10 -24.59 22.23
C ILE A 535 11.92 -25.78 21.78
N LYS A 536 11.94 -26.02 20.45
CA LYS A 536 12.83 -26.98 19.80
C LYS A 536 13.62 -26.28 18.70
N LEU A 537 14.94 -26.28 18.79
CA LEU A 537 15.80 -25.63 17.83
C LEU A 537 15.96 -26.49 16.55
N THR A 538 16.07 -25.81 15.41
CA THR A 538 16.36 -26.40 14.09
C THR A 538 17.68 -25.90 13.49
N ALA A 539 18.29 -24.87 14.09
CA ALA A 539 19.63 -24.37 13.84
C ALA A 539 20.12 -23.57 15.06
N ASP A 540 21.38 -23.15 15.05
CA ASP A 540 21.92 -22.24 16.06
C ASP A 540 21.06 -20.96 16.14
N THR A 541 20.72 -20.56 17.35
CA THR A 541 19.75 -19.50 17.64
C THR A 541 20.40 -18.45 18.54
N TYR A 542 20.16 -17.16 18.21
CA TYR A 542 20.76 -16.05 18.93
C TYR A 542 19.66 -15.10 19.44
N VAL A 543 19.64 -14.87 20.74
CA VAL A 543 18.77 -13.91 21.42
C VAL A 543 19.59 -12.98 22.31
N THR A 544 19.08 -11.77 22.56
CA THR A 544 19.75 -10.80 23.44
C THR A 544 19.44 -11.11 24.91
N SER A 545 18.23 -11.57 25.19
CA SER A 545 17.72 -11.84 26.53
C SER A 545 16.83 -13.09 26.55
N LEU A 546 16.89 -13.86 27.62
CA LEU A 546 16.05 -15.03 27.85
C LEU A 546 15.46 -14.96 29.27
N GLU A 547 14.14 -14.98 29.35
CA GLU A 547 13.37 -15.11 30.59
C GLU A 547 12.62 -16.45 30.54
N ASP A 548 13.06 -17.46 31.31
CA ASP A 548 12.42 -18.78 31.34
C ASP A 548 11.97 -19.11 32.76
N GLU A 549 10.69 -19.43 32.92
CA GLU A 549 10.15 -19.85 34.21
C GLU A 549 10.68 -21.23 34.65
N ASP A 550 11.13 -22.08 33.70
CA ASP A 550 11.88 -23.30 34.00
C ASP A 550 13.38 -22.99 34.11
N THR A 551 13.82 -22.72 35.30
CA THR A 551 15.24 -22.38 35.59
C THR A 551 16.23 -23.49 35.24
N THR A 552 15.77 -24.69 34.91
CA THR A 552 16.61 -25.82 34.42
C THR A 552 16.70 -25.85 32.90
N TYR A 553 15.91 -25.03 32.21
CA TYR A 553 15.80 -24.98 30.74
C TYR A 553 15.43 -26.32 30.10
N SER A 554 14.75 -27.22 30.84
CA SER A 554 14.37 -28.55 30.31
C SER A 554 13.31 -28.47 29.21
N ASN A 555 12.58 -27.35 29.14
CA ASN A 555 11.60 -27.00 28.12
C ASN A 555 12.23 -26.49 26.80
N ILE A 556 13.54 -26.28 26.74
CA ILE A 556 14.29 -25.91 25.53
C ILE A 556 15.01 -27.13 24.97
N ASP A 557 14.52 -27.74 23.90
CA ASP A 557 15.15 -28.85 23.21
C ASP A 557 16.14 -28.34 22.14
N GLN A 558 17.42 -28.40 22.42
CA GLN A 558 18.49 -27.92 21.54
C GLN A 558 18.76 -28.82 20.32
N LYS A 559 18.42 -30.09 20.36
CA LYS A 559 18.66 -31.07 19.24
C LYS A 559 20.09 -31.08 18.68
N GLY A 560 21.09 -30.71 19.47
CA GLY A 560 22.50 -30.63 19.05
C GLY A 560 22.88 -29.28 18.45
N TYR A 561 21.94 -28.34 18.33
CA TYR A 561 22.20 -26.93 18.04
C TYR A 561 22.47 -26.16 19.32
N LYS A 562 22.79 -24.87 19.19
CA LYS A 562 23.14 -24.01 20.31
C LYS A 562 22.14 -22.85 20.43
N LEU A 563 21.78 -22.51 21.66
CA LEU A 563 21.14 -21.25 21.99
C LEU A 563 22.18 -20.31 22.60
N PHE A 564 22.34 -19.15 22.00
CA PHE A 564 23.18 -18.08 22.51
C PHE A 564 22.32 -16.99 23.10
N VAL A 565 22.61 -16.60 24.35
CA VAL A 565 21.98 -15.46 25.03
C VAL A 565 23.05 -14.41 25.24
N ASN A 566 22.87 -13.23 24.62
CA ASN A 566 23.86 -12.17 24.60
C ASN A 566 25.27 -12.69 24.20
N ASN A 567 25.33 -13.48 23.13
CA ASN A 567 26.54 -14.15 22.59
C ASN A 567 27.21 -15.18 23.52
N VAL A 568 26.59 -15.57 24.62
CA VAL A 568 27.07 -16.63 25.52
C VAL A 568 26.19 -17.86 25.31
N GLU A 569 26.84 -19.02 25.03
CA GLU A 569 26.12 -20.28 24.87
C GLU A 569 25.39 -20.66 26.16
N LEU A 570 24.08 -20.96 26.04
CA LEU A 570 23.28 -21.46 27.15
C LEU A 570 23.75 -22.86 27.55
N SER A 571 24.39 -22.97 28.69
CA SER A 571 24.74 -24.26 29.28
C SER A 571 23.57 -24.83 30.07
N LYS A 572 23.24 -26.11 29.86
CA LYS A 572 22.25 -26.85 30.63
C LYS A 572 22.91 -27.69 31.68
#